data_8a6a3c134e72fc6fa8e2cd8384543e3f
#
_entry.id   8a6a3c134e72fc6fa8e2cd8384543e3f
#
_cell.length_a   1.000
_cell.length_b   1.000
_cell.length_c   1.000
_cell.angle_alpha   90.00
_cell.angle_beta   90.00
_cell.angle_gamma   90.00
#
_symmetry.space_group_name_H-M   'P 1'
#
loop_
_entity.id
_entity.type
_entity.pdbx_description
1 polymer ?
#
loop_
_entity_poly.entity_id
_entity_poly.type
_entity_poly.pdbx_seq_one_letter_code
_entity_poly.pdbx_strand_id
1 'polypeptide(L)'
;MISIIMPVKNESLTLFKSLNHLQRLRDLNICEIILVDGGSTDNTIKIASNLVDHILITKSGRAHQQNIGASIAKGDILLFLHADTVITKEQIVSLKSIIEKNVWGFFKIIFDNRKIRYKILAYLINFRSKVYNYGTGDQVIYINRKIFNKIRGFPPLEIMEDIKICSILKQISQPSIRDSYVITSARRWEKYGFFKTILKMRILRFFYHLGVESKKLARYYE
;
A
#
# COMPACT_ATOMS: atom_id res chain seq x y z
N MET A 1 7.71 -10.99 13.92
CA MET A 1 7.76 -9.50 13.82
C MET A 1 7.17 -9.05 12.48
N ILE A 2 6.66 -7.81 12.37
CA ILE A 2 6.08 -7.25 11.13
C ILE A 2 6.97 -6.12 10.64
N SER A 3 7.34 -6.11 9.36
CA SER A 3 8.04 -4.99 8.73
C SER A 3 7.05 -4.15 7.95
N ILE A 4 6.85 -2.90 8.37
CA ILE A 4 5.99 -1.93 7.69
C ILE A 4 6.86 -1.15 6.71
N ILE A 5 6.59 -1.31 5.42
CA ILE A 5 7.34 -0.68 4.33
C ILE A 5 6.50 0.46 3.76
N MET A 6 7.03 1.67 3.83
CA MET A 6 6.33 2.89 3.43
C MET A 6 7.08 3.58 2.29
N PRO A 7 6.65 3.40 1.02
CA PRO A 7 7.15 4.19 -0.09
C PRO A 7 6.60 5.61 -0.01
N VAL A 8 7.45 6.63 0.00
CA VAL A 8 7.05 8.04 0.11
C VAL A 8 7.71 8.90 -0.96
N LYS A 9 7.01 9.98 -1.34
CA LYS A 9 7.55 11.10 -2.13
C LYS A 9 6.67 12.31 -1.93
N ASN A 10 7.20 13.36 -1.28
CA ASN A 10 6.50 14.61 -0.97
C ASN A 10 5.18 14.38 -0.19
N GLU A 11 5.28 13.71 0.96
CA GLU A 11 4.15 13.31 1.81
C GLU A 11 4.14 14.02 3.17
N SER A 12 4.79 15.18 3.30
CA SER A 12 4.90 15.93 4.56
C SER A 12 3.56 16.25 5.23
N LEU A 13 2.47 16.36 4.46
CA LEU A 13 1.13 16.68 4.98
C LEU A 13 0.43 15.51 5.69
N THR A 14 0.74 14.28 5.30
CA THR A 14 0.00 13.08 5.75
C THR A 14 0.84 12.15 6.62
N LEU A 15 2.15 12.14 6.40
CA LEU A 15 3.08 11.17 6.96
C LEU A 15 3.07 11.13 8.49
N PHE A 16 3.08 12.29 9.16
CA PHE A 16 3.09 12.35 10.63
C PHE A 16 1.90 11.59 11.24
N LYS A 17 0.69 11.83 10.71
CA LYS A 17 -0.52 11.16 11.18
C LYS A 17 -0.40 9.64 11.06
N SER A 18 0.05 9.14 9.93
CA SER A 18 0.20 7.70 9.71
C SER A 18 1.26 7.07 10.61
N LEU A 19 2.42 7.73 10.77
CA LEU A 19 3.52 7.22 11.62
C LEU A 19 3.19 7.28 13.11
N ASN A 20 2.50 8.31 13.58
CA ASN A 20 2.17 8.49 15.00
C ASN A 20 1.33 7.32 15.56
N HIS A 21 0.42 6.77 14.77
CA HIS A 21 -0.38 5.60 15.17
C HIS A 21 0.46 4.32 15.37
N LEU A 22 1.64 4.26 14.76
CA LEU A 22 2.50 3.08 14.77
C LEU A 22 3.52 3.08 15.93
N GLN A 23 3.79 4.23 16.57
CA GLN A 23 4.88 4.37 17.54
C GLN A 23 4.78 3.37 18.69
N ARG A 24 3.60 3.20 19.29
CA ARG A 24 3.43 2.24 20.38
C ARG A 24 3.74 0.78 19.97
N LEU A 25 3.51 0.41 18.72
CA LEU A 25 3.84 -0.92 18.21
C LEU A 25 5.32 -1.08 17.96
N ARG A 26 5.98 -0.01 17.51
CA ARG A 26 7.41 0.08 17.33
C ARG A 26 8.13 -0.02 18.69
N ASP A 27 7.73 0.76 19.70
CA ASP A 27 8.29 0.74 21.05
C ASP A 27 8.17 -0.64 21.73
N LEU A 28 7.12 -1.38 21.42
CA LEU A 28 6.91 -2.76 21.89
C LEU A 28 7.60 -3.82 21.03
N ASN A 29 8.41 -3.44 20.03
CA ASN A 29 9.08 -4.33 19.09
C ASN A 29 8.10 -5.31 18.35
N ILE A 30 6.85 -4.89 18.17
CA ILE A 30 5.86 -5.66 17.41
C ILE A 30 6.07 -5.47 15.92
N CYS A 31 6.47 -4.26 15.52
CA CYS A 31 6.84 -3.92 14.14
C CYS A 31 8.12 -3.10 14.08
N GLU A 32 8.76 -3.12 12.94
CA GLU A 32 9.74 -2.13 12.49
C GLU A 32 9.11 -1.31 11.36
N ILE A 33 9.55 -0.06 11.21
CA ILE A 33 9.07 0.86 10.17
C ILE A 33 10.22 1.23 9.25
N ILE A 34 10.09 0.90 7.98
CA ILE A 34 11.09 1.16 6.93
C ILE A 34 10.47 2.15 5.95
N LEU A 35 10.94 3.38 6.00
CA LEU A 35 10.53 4.42 5.07
C LEU A 35 11.49 4.45 3.89
N VAL A 36 10.94 4.43 2.67
CA VAL A 36 11.74 4.48 1.44
C VAL A 36 11.33 5.71 0.64
N ASP A 37 12.20 6.71 0.65
CA ASP A 37 11.97 7.99 -0.01
C ASP A 37 12.38 7.97 -1.46
N GLY A 38 11.49 8.39 -2.34
CA GLY A 38 11.67 8.48 -3.78
C GLY A 38 12.22 9.84 -4.27
N GLY A 39 13.01 10.54 -3.44
CA GLY A 39 13.55 11.86 -3.74
C GLY A 39 12.57 12.98 -3.40
N SER A 40 12.14 13.06 -2.14
CA SER A 40 11.31 14.15 -1.63
C SER A 40 12.09 15.46 -1.55
N THR A 41 11.41 16.57 -1.89
CA THR A 41 11.93 17.94 -1.82
C THR A 41 11.28 18.76 -0.70
N ASP A 42 10.30 18.19 -0.02
CA ASP A 42 9.59 18.78 1.12
C ASP A 42 10.13 18.26 2.46
N ASN A 43 9.42 18.51 3.56
CA ASN A 43 9.81 18.09 4.89
C ASN A 43 9.56 16.60 5.20
N THR A 44 9.28 15.74 4.21
CA THR A 44 8.96 14.32 4.41
C THR A 44 10.01 13.60 5.25
N ILE A 45 11.29 13.67 4.87
CA ILE A 45 12.40 13.01 5.58
C ILE A 45 12.56 13.58 7.01
N LYS A 46 12.47 14.91 7.17
CA LYS A 46 12.57 15.56 8.47
C LYS A 46 11.49 15.10 9.44
N ILE A 47 10.26 14.92 8.96
CA ILE A 47 9.14 14.40 9.75
C ILE A 47 9.39 12.94 10.17
N ALA A 48 9.94 12.13 9.28
CA ALA A 48 10.15 10.71 9.51
C ALA A 48 11.31 10.41 10.47
N SER A 49 12.32 11.27 10.58
CA SER A 49 13.65 10.98 11.14
C SER A 49 13.65 10.31 12.53
N ASN A 50 12.70 10.66 13.42
CA ASN A 50 12.58 10.07 14.76
C ASN A 50 11.43 9.06 14.89
N LEU A 51 10.66 8.84 13.81
CA LEU A 51 9.43 8.05 13.84
C LEU A 51 9.56 6.71 13.12
N VAL A 52 10.73 6.41 12.53
CA VAL A 52 10.97 5.17 11.78
C VAL A 52 12.30 4.53 12.20
N ASP A 53 12.48 3.26 11.91
CA ASP A 53 13.70 2.52 12.22
C ASP A 53 14.75 2.65 11.13
N HIS A 54 14.29 2.77 9.86
CA HIS A 54 15.16 2.92 8.70
C HIS A 54 14.60 3.94 7.72
N ILE A 55 15.48 4.80 7.19
CA ILE A 55 15.19 5.69 6.07
C ILE A 55 16.14 5.33 4.93
N LEU A 56 15.57 4.96 3.79
CA LEU A 56 16.31 4.68 2.56
C LEU A 56 15.92 5.72 1.50
N ILE A 57 16.91 6.26 0.82
CA ILE A 57 16.70 7.21 -0.28
C ILE A 57 17.03 6.50 -1.59
N THR A 58 16.11 6.57 -2.54
CA THR A 58 16.26 5.91 -3.84
C THR A 58 15.56 6.69 -4.95
N LYS A 59 15.62 6.20 -6.18
CA LYS A 59 14.82 6.75 -7.27
C LYS A 59 13.33 6.51 -7.04
N SER A 60 12.51 7.43 -7.52
CA SER A 60 11.05 7.31 -7.46
C SER A 60 10.55 6.09 -8.25
N GLY A 61 9.52 5.45 -7.72
CA GLY A 61 8.83 4.30 -8.31
C GLY A 61 8.36 3.34 -7.23
N ARG A 62 7.04 3.17 -7.06
CA ARG A 62 6.47 2.40 -5.94
C ARG A 62 7.01 0.98 -5.85
N ALA A 63 6.97 0.23 -6.95
CA ALA A 63 7.50 -1.13 -6.99
C ALA A 63 8.97 -1.18 -6.54
N HIS A 64 9.79 -0.25 -7.03
CA HIS A 64 11.20 -0.17 -6.69
C HIS A 64 11.41 0.16 -5.20
N GLN A 65 10.72 1.19 -4.70
CA GLN A 65 10.81 1.59 -3.29
C GLN A 65 10.37 0.46 -2.36
N GLN A 66 9.26 -0.22 -2.67
CA GLN A 66 8.75 -1.35 -1.90
C GLN A 66 9.73 -2.53 -1.88
N ASN A 67 10.35 -2.85 -3.01
CA ASN A 67 11.37 -3.90 -3.09
C ASN A 67 12.62 -3.55 -2.29
N ILE A 68 13.11 -2.30 -2.38
CA ILE A 68 14.25 -1.83 -1.58
C ILE A 68 13.95 -1.89 -0.08
N GLY A 69 12.77 -1.45 0.36
CA GLY A 69 12.37 -1.59 1.76
C GLY A 69 12.29 -3.05 2.22
N ALA A 70 11.73 -3.92 1.38
CA ALA A 70 11.61 -5.34 1.68
C ALA A 70 12.98 -6.05 1.77
N SER A 71 14.00 -5.58 1.05
CA SER A 71 15.33 -6.22 1.06
C SER A 71 16.06 -6.13 2.40
N ILE A 72 15.76 -5.11 3.22
CA ILE A 72 16.34 -4.94 4.56
C ILE A 72 15.39 -5.37 5.69
N ALA A 73 14.15 -5.72 5.35
CA ALA A 73 13.12 -6.08 6.30
C ALA A 73 13.47 -7.35 7.10
N LYS A 74 13.31 -7.30 8.42
CA LYS A 74 13.60 -8.41 9.35
C LYS A 74 12.36 -9.21 9.72
N GLY A 75 11.16 -8.61 9.59
CA GLY A 75 9.90 -9.25 9.95
C GLY A 75 9.51 -10.41 9.04
N ASP A 76 8.72 -11.34 9.57
CA ASP A 76 8.20 -12.49 8.81
C ASP A 76 7.02 -12.10 7.92
N ILE A 77 6.40 -10.96 8.24
CA ILE A 77 5.29 -10.34 7.51
C ILE A 77 5.77 -9.00 6.97
N LEU A 78 5.66 -8.82 5.67
CA LEU A 78 5.85 -7.54 5.01
C LEU A 78 4.49 -6.87 4.84
N LEU A 79 4.34 -5.66 5.36
CA LEU A 79 3.13 -4.84 5.27
C LEU A 79 3.46 -3.58 4.44
N PHE A 80 2.83 -3.44 3.30
CA PHE A 80 3.06 -2.30 2.41
C PHE A 80 2.01 -1.22 2.69
N LEU A 81 2.43 -0.12 3.31
CA LEU A 81 1.57 0.96 3.79
C LEU A 81 1.86 2.27 3.07
N HIS A 82 0.83 2.91 2.51
CA HIS A 82 0.97 4.26 1.95
C HIS A 82 0.96 5.33 3.04
N ALA A 83 1.67 6.43 2.82
CA ALA A 83 1.81 7.54 3.76
C ALA A 83 0.50 8.25 4.14
N ASP A 84 -0.52 8.10 3.31
CA ASP A 84 -1.85 8.70 3.49
C ASP A 84 -2.90 7.68 3.97
N THR A 85 -2.47 6.50 4.39
CA THR A 85 -3.34 5.44 4.88
C THR A 85 -3.05 5.14 6.35
N VAL A 86 -4.11 5.06 7.16
CA VAL A 86 -4.05 4.76 8.59
C VAL A 86 -4.55 3.35 8.85
N ILE A 87 -3.72 2.57 9.54
CA ILE A 87 -4.02 1.22 10.02
C ILE A 87 -3.98 1.20 11.55
N THR A 88 -4.89 0.46 12.19
CA THR A 88 -4.94 0.41 13.65
C THR A 88 -3.99 -0.64 14.22
N LYS A 89 -3.69 -0.51 15.51
CA LYS A 89 -2.86 -1.46 16.27
C LYS A 89 -3.44 -2.88 16.23
N GLU A 90 -4.76 -3.00 16.46
CA GLU A 90 -5.47 -4.27 16.50
C GLU A 90 -5.40 -4.99 15.15
N GLN A 91 -5.49 -4.22 14.05
CA GLN A 91 -5.34 -4.74 12.71
C GLN A 91 -3.95 -5.33 12.47
N ILE A 92 -2.89 -4.61 12.87
CA ILE A 92 -1.51 -5.08 12.72
C ILE A 92 -1.26 -6.32 13.58
N VAL A 93 -1.65 -6.30 14.85
CA VAL A 93 -1.45 -7.44 15.76
C VAL A 93 -2.15 -8.69 15.26
N SER A 94 -3.36 -8.54 14.69
CA SER A 94 -4.12 -9.66 14.12
C SER A 94 -3.45 -10.38 12.96
N LEU A 95 -2.49 -9.73 12.28
CA LEU A 95 -1.80 -10.35 11.15
C LEU A 95 -0.92 -11.54 11.55
N LYS A 96 -0.41 -11.58 12.78
CA LYS A 96 0.44 -12.69 13.24
C LYS A 96 -0.28 -14.03 13.16
N SER A 97 -1.52 -14.11 13.66
CA SER A 97 -2.32 -15.35 13.63
C SER A 97 -2.84 -15.71 12.24
N ILE A 98 -2.90 -14.74 11.33
CA ILE A 98 -3.47 -14.93 10.00
C ILE A 98 -2.44 -15.49 9.03
N ILE A 99 -1.21 -14.99 9.10
CA ILE A 99 -0.14 -15.39 8.17
C ILE A 99 0.29 -16.84 8.37
N GLU A 100 -0.01 -17.44 9.52
CA GLU A 100 0.18 -18.88 9.76
C GLU A 100 -0.73 -19.74 8.88
N LYS A 101 -1.93 -19.22 8.54
CA LYS A 101 -2.95 -19.90 7.72
C LYS A 101 -2.99 -19.41 6.27
N ASN A 102 -2.63 -18.14 6.04
CA ASN A 102 -2.75 -17.46 4.76
C ASN A 102 -1.46 -16.71 4.43
N VAL A 103 -0.92 -16.93 3.25
CA VAL A 103 0.39 -16.38 2.88
C VAL A 103 0.35 -14.90 2.48
N TRP A 104 -0.82 -14.34 2.16
CA TRP A 104 -1.00 -12.93 1.78
C TRP A 104 -2.45 -12.48 1.91
N GLY A 105 -2.64 -11.18 1.86
CA GLY A 105 -3.97 -10.58 1.85
C GLY A 105 -3.94 -9.06 1.87
N PHE A 106 -5.10 -8.47 2.11
CA PHE A 106 -5.29 -7.02 2.17
C PHE A 106 -6.52 -6.66 3.00
N PHE A 107 -6.64 -5.38 3.32
CA PHE A 107 -7.76 -4.83 4.08
C PHE A 107 -8.84 -4.24 3.17
N LYS A 108 -10.05 -4.09 3.69
CA LYS A 108 -11.05 -3.20 3.12
C LYS A 108 -10.68 -1.75 3.40
N ILE A 109 -11.20 -0.81 2.60
CA ILE A 109 -10.98 0.62 2.81
C ILE A 109 -12.24 1.36 3.16
N ILE A 110 -12.05 2.45 3.88
CA ILE A 110 -12.95 3.60 3.92
C ILE A 110 -12.12 4.87 3.65
N PHE A 111 -12.77 5.92 3.19
CA PHE A 111 -12.12 7.22 3.02
C PHE A 111 -12.24 8.07 4.29
N ASP A 112 -11.26 8.94 4.52
CA ASP A 112 -11.27 9.95 5.59
C ASP A 112 -12.35 11.04 5.38
N ASN A 113 -13.01 11.08 4.23
CA ASN A 113 -14.10 11.98 3.89
C ASN A 113 -15.48 11.31 4.06
N ARG A 114 -16.36 11.91 4.89
CA ARG A 114 -17.68 11.34 5.25
C ARG A 114 -18.78 11.52 4.19
N LYS A 115 -18.54 12.27 3.09
CA LYS A 115 -19.55 12.49 2.03
C LYS A 115 -19.98 11.17 1.41
N ILE A 116 -21.27 11.04 1.11
CA ILE A 116 -21.89 9.80 0.61
C ILE A 116 -21.20 9.23 -0.63
N ARG A 117 -20.71 10.10 -1.53
CA ARG A 117 -19.98 9.68 -2.73
C ARG A 117 -18.73 8.86 -2.42
N TYR A 118 -18.01 9.16 -1.32
CA TYR A 118 -16.83 8.39 -0.90
C TYR A 118 -17.20 7.07 -0.25
N LYS A 119 -18.33 7.01 0.46
CA LYS A 119 -18.87 5.74 0.98
C LYS A 119 -19.23 4.79 -0.17
N ILE A 120 -19.90 5.30 -1.21
CA ILE A 120 -20.23 4.54 -2.42
C ILE A 120 -18.95 4.07 -3.12
N LEU A 121 -17.97 4.96 -3.30
CA LEU A 121 -16.70 4.61 -3.94
C LEU A 121 -15.94 3.53 -3.16
N ALA A 122 -15.84 3.65 -1.83
CA ALA A 122 -15.22 2.65 -0.98
C ALA A 122 -15.94 1.29 -1.10
N TYR A 123 -17.27 1.28 -1.09
CA TYR A 123 -18.07 0.08 -1.31
C TYR A 123 -17.73 -0.59 -2.65
N LEU A 124 -17.72 0.18 -3.74
CA LEU A 124 -17.41 -0.33 -5.08
C LEU A 124 -15.96 -0.87 -5.19
N ILE A 125 -14.99 -0.21 -4.53
CA ILE A 125 -13.61 -0.68 -4.48
C ILE A 125 -13.53 -2.00 -3.72
N ASN A 126 -14.13 -2.09 -2.54
CA ASN A 126 -14.14 -3.29 -1.71
C ASN A 126 -14.87 -4.45 -2.40
N PHE A 127 -16.02 -4.19 -3.04
CA PHE A 127 -16.77 -5.18 -3.82
C PHE A 127 -15.94 -5.73 -4.96
N ARG A 128 -15.33 -4.86 -5.78
CA ARG A 128 -14.42 -5.25 -6.85
C ARG A 128 -13.29 -6.14 -6.31
N SER A 129 -12.65 -5.73 -5.21
CA SER A 129 -11.53 -6.46 -4.65
C SER A 129 -11.92 -7.85 -4.14
N LYS A 130 -13.15 -7.99 -3.62
CA LYS A 130 -13.72 -9.28 -3.23
C LYS A 130 -14.01 -10.17 -4.45
N VAL A 131 -14.60 -9.61 -5.51
CA VAL A 131 -14.96 -10.38 -6.72
C VAL A 131 -13.72 -10.86 -7.47
N TYR A 132 -12.73 -9.98 -7.65
CA TYR A 132 -11.54 -10.31 -8.44
C TYR A 132 -10.36 -10.81 -7.61
N ASN A 133 -10.49 -10.86 -6.29
CA ASN A 133 -9.43 -11.30 -5.36
C ASN A 133 -8.10 -10.56 -5.58
N TYR A 134 -8.15 -9.22 -5.68
CA TYR A 134 -6.96 -8.39 -5.66
C TYR A 134 -7.17 -7.09 -4.88
N GLY A 135 -6.16 -6.71 -4.11
CA GLY A 135 -6.07 -5.40 -3.43
C GLY A 135 -5.31 -4.37 -4.27
N THR A 136 -5.52 -3.10 -3.96
CA THR A 136 -4.70 -1.98 -4.44
C THR A 136 -3.84 -1.46 -3.29
N GLY A 137 -2.81 -0.66 -3.57
CA GLY A 137 -1.92 -0.13 -2.54
C GLY A 137 -2.63 0.55 -1.38
N ASP A 138 -3.75 1.24 -1.64
CA ASP A 138 -4.60 1.87 -0.61
C ASP A 138 -5.23 0.85 0.36
N GLN A 139 -5.30 -0.43 0.00
CA GLN A 139 -5.87 -1.52 0.79
C GLN A 139 -4.86 -2.23 1.69
N VAL A 140 -3.65 -1.71 1.78
CA VAL A 140 -2.56 -2.24 2.63
C VAL A 140 -2.35 -3.73 2.42
N ILE A 141 -1.57 -4.05 1.41
CA ILE A 141 -1.22 -5.44 1.09
C ILE A 141 -0.23 -5.96 2.12
N TYR A 142 -0.46 -7.16 2.65
CA TYR A 142 0.49 -7.87 3.51
C TYR A 142 0.84 -9.23 2.91
N ILE A 143 2.10 -9.62 3.04
CA ILE A 143 2.64 -10.82 2.40
C ILE A 143 3.63 -11.51 3.35
N ASN A 144 3.61 -12.83 3.45
CA ASN A 144 4.66 -13.59 4.10
C ASN A 144 6.00 -13.34 3.39
N ARG A 145 7.05 -12.98 4.15
CA ARG A 145 8.36 -12.61 3.59
C ARG A 145 8.98 -13.73 2.75
N LYS A 146 8.84 -15.00 3.15
CA LYS A 146 9.36 -16.13 2.37
C LYS A 146 8.69 -16.23 1.00
N ILE A 147 7.37 -16.00 0.95
CA ILE A 147 6.61 -16.00 -0.30
C ILE A 147 6.97 -14.79 -1.16
N PHE A 148 7.11 -13.59 -0.55
CA PHE A 148 7.54 -12.38 -1.25
C PHE A 148 8.90 -12.61 -1.94
N ASN A 149 9.87 -13.20 -1.23
CA ASN A 149 11.19 -13.51 -1.79
C ASN A 149 11.09 -14.57 -2.90
N LYS A 150 10.26 -15.61 -2.71
CA LYS A 150 10.04 -16.67 -3.71
C LYS A 150 9.51 -16.10 -5.03
N ILE A 151 8.60 -15.13 -5.00
CA ILE A 151 8.08 -14.47 -6.21
C ILE A 151 8.96 -13.33 -6.73
N ARG A 152 10.11 -13.09 -6.07
CA ARG A 152 11.07 -12.02 -6.40
C ARG A 152 10.49 -10.59 -6.26
N GLY A 153 9.54 -10.41 -5.33
CA GLY A 153 8.98 -9.11 -4.99
C GLY A 153 7.98 -8.53 -5.99
N PHE A 154 7.79 -7.22 -5.92
CA PHE A 154 6.96 -6.49 -6.88
C PHE A 154 7.61 -6.47 -8.27
N PRO A 155 6.86 -6.78 -9.33
CA PRO A 155 7.34 -6.58 -10.69
C PRO A 155 7.74 -5.11 -10.95
N PRO A 156 8.78 -4.84 -11.75
CA PRO A 156 9.32 -3.49 -12.00
C PRO A 156 8.40 -2.71 -12.95
N LEU A 157 7.20 -2.39 -12.48
CA LEU A 157 6.19 -1.61 -13.21
C LEU A 157 6.12 -0.19 -12.63
N GLU A 158 5.92 0.80 -13.49
CA GLU A 158 5.74 2.20 -13.09
C GLU A 158 4.39 2.42 -12.41
N ILE A 159 3.35 1.72 -12.88
CA ILE A 159 2.00 1.68 -12.28
C ILE A 159 1.42 0.26 -12.41
N MET A 160 0.35 -0.03 -11.65
CA MET A 160 -0.34 -1.34 -11.60
C MET A 160 0.52 -2.47 -11.01
N GLU A 161 1.59 -2.14 -10.31
CA GLU A 161 2.46 -3.08 -9.58
C GLU A 161 1.67 -3.89 -8.54
N ASP A 162 0.71 -3.25 -7.88
CA ASP A 162 -0.20 -3.83 -6.90
C ASP A 162 -1.15 -4.88 -7.52
N ILE A 163 -1.73 -4.58 -8.66
CA ILE A 163 -2.57 -5.54 -9.41
C ILE A 163 -1.72 -6.73 -9.88
N LYS A 164 -0.53 -6.45 -10.39
CA LYS A 164 0.34 -7.50 -10.93
C LYS A 164 0.85 -8.45 -9.85
N ILE A 165 1.30 -7.94 -8.70
CA ILE A 165 1.74 -8.80 -7.60
C ILE A 165 0.59 -9.65 -7.06
N CYS A 166 -0.61 -9.08 -6.92
CA CYS A 166 -1.80 -9.84 -6.54
C CYS A 166 -2.12 -10.97 -7.54
N SER A 167 -1.95 -10.71 -8.84
CA SER A 167 -2.14 -11.73 -9.88
C SER A 167 -1.14 -12.89 -9.74
N ILE A 168 0.12 -12.61 -9.39
CA ILE A 168 1.14 -13.63 -9.14
C ILE A 168 0.82 -14.42 -7.85
N LEU A 169 0.48 -13.72 -6.78
CA LEU A 169 0.16 -14.33 -5.48
C LEU A 169 -1.08 -15.24 -5.54
N LYS A 170 -2.07 -14.89 -6.36
CA LYS A 170 -3.26 -15.72 -6.59
C LYS A 170 -2.95 -17.10 -7.18
N GLN A 171 -1.83 -17.27 -7.88
CA GLN A 171 -1.39 -18.57 -8.38
C GLN A 171 -0.87 -19.48 -7.24
N ILE A 172 -0.55 -18.89 -6.07
CA ILE A 172 -0.06 -19.63 -4.90
C ILE A 172 -1.22 -19.91 -3.93
N SER A 173 -2.03 -18.89 -3.61
CA SER A 173 -3.19 -19.03 -2.71
C SER A 173 -4.19 -17.91 -2.92
N GLN A 174 -5.44 -18.13 -2.46
CA GLN A 174 -6.42 -17.06 -2.36
C GLN A 174 -6.00 -16.02 -1.28
N PRO A 175 -6.34 -14.73 -1.47
CA PRO A 175 -6.03 -13.70 -0.49
C PRO A 175 -6.90 -13.85 0.76
N SER A 176 -6.33 -13.57 1.92
CA SER A 176 -7.12 -13.32 3.12
C SER A 176 -7.59 -11.86 3.12
N ILE A 177 -8.84 -11.63 2.72
CA ILE A 177 -9.46 -10.30 2.74
C ILE A 177 -9.93 -10.02 4.16
N ARG A 178 -9.33 -8.99 4.80
CA ARG A 178 -9.66 -8.64 6.18
C ARG A 178 -11.03 -7.98 6.28
N ASP A 179 -11.85 -8.44 7.23
CA ASP A 179 -13.16 -7.85 7.50
C ASP A 179 -13.06 -6.63 8.43
N SER A 180 -12.02 -5.85 8.24
CA SER A 180 -11.75 -4.58 8.92
C SER A 180 -11.29 -3.54 7.90
N TYR A 181 -11.49 -2.26 8.23
CA TYR A 181 -11.28 -1.16 7.30
C TYR A 181 -10.06 -0.34 7.70
N VAL A 182 -9.13 -0.13 6.77
CA VAL A 182 -8.12 0.91 6.87
C VAL A 182 -8.70 2.23 6.34
N ILE A 183 -8.19 3.36 6.85
CA ILE A 183 -8.66 4.69 6.46
C ILE A 183 -7.65 5.26 5.47
N THR A 184 -8.06 5.49 4.23
CA THR A 184 -7.23 6.12 3.19
C THR A 184 -7.71 7.52 2.85
N SER A 185 -6.82 8.36 2.34
CA SER A 185 -7.13 9.75 2.06
C SER A 185 -7.95 9.94 0.78
N ALA A 186 -8.96 10.82 0.85
CA ALA A 186 -9.73 11.29 -0.29
C ALA A 186 -9.02 12.40 -1.09
N ARG A 187 -7.85 12.90 -0.62
CA ARG A 187 -7.09 14.04 -1.16
C ARG A 187 -6.93 14.02 -2.68
N ARG A 188 -6.58 12.88 -3.24
CA ARG A 188 -6.40 12.72 -4.70
C ARG A 188 -7.68 13.01 -5.47
N TRP A 189 -8.80 12.49 -4.96
CA TRP A 189 -10.13 12.66 -5.56
C TRP A 189 -10.63 14.09 -5.45
N GLU A 190 -10.25 14.78 -4.39
CA GLU A 190 -10.58 16.20 -4.17
C GLU A 190 -9.76 17.10 -5.06
N LYS A 191 -8.45 16.85 -5.18
CA LYS A 191 -7.52 17.65 -5.98
C LYS A 191 -7.81 17.58 -7.48
N TYR A 192 -8.05 16.38 -8.01
CA TYR A 192 -8.17 16.17 -9.46
C TYR A 192 -9.62 16.00 -9.95
N GLY A 193 -10.60 16.10 -9.04
CA GLY A 193 -12.02 15.93 -9.34
C GLY A 193 -12.47 14.47 -9.24
N PHE A 194 -13.60 14.26 -8.55
CA PHE A 194 -14.10 12.93 -8.18
C PHE A 194 -14.38 12.03 -9.40
N PHE A 195 -15.25 12.47 -10.30
CA PHE A 195 -15.63 11.68 -11.48
C PHE A 195 -14.48 11.53 -12.49
N LYS A 196 -13.71 12.60 -12.69
CA LYS A 196 -12.54 12.59 -13.58
C LYS A 196 -11.52 11.55 -13.13
N THR A 197 -11.26 11.47 -11.83
CA THR A 197 -10.30 10.48 -11.29
C THR A 197 -10.81 9.05 -11.42
N ILE A 198 -12.12 8.80 -11.18
CA ILE A 198 -12.72 7.48 -11.38
C ILE A 198 -12.57 7.04 -12.83
N LEU A 199 -12.97 7.90 -13.77
CA LEU A 199 -12.91 7.59 -15.20
C LEU A 199 -11.47 7.34 -15.65
N LYS A 200 -10.53 8.21 -15.28
CA LYS A 200 -9.10 8.06 -15.56
C LYS A 200 -8.57 6.71 -15.07
N MET A 201 -8.84 6.35 -13.81
CA MET A 201 -8.37 5.09 -13.25
C MET A 201 -9.01 3.85 -13.90
N ARG A 202 -10.28 3.93 -14.32
CA ARG A 202 -10.94 2.85 -15.07
C ARG A 202 -10.33 2.66 -16.45
N ILE A 203 -10.09 3.76 -17.17
CA ILE A 203 -9.46 3.75 -18.50
C ILE A 203 -8.05 3.14 -18.42
N LEU A 204 -7.22 3.60 -17.48
CA LEU A 204 -5.86 3.08 -17.31
C LEU A 204 -5.84 1.57 -17.01
N ARG A 205 -6.74 1.10 -16.15
CA ARG A 205 -6.86 -0.35 -15.86
C ARG A 205 -7.33 -1.14 -17.06
N PHE A 206 -8.30 -0.62 -17.81
CA PHE A 206 -8.81 -1.26 -19.02
C PHE A 206 -7.68 -1.45 -20.04
N PHE A 207 -6.91 -0.40 -20.35
CA PHE A 207 -5.77 -0.51 -21.27
C PHE A 207 -4.66 -1.42 -20.74
N TYR A 208 -4.43 -1.42 -19.42
CA TYR A 208 -3.49 -2.36 -18.80
C TYR A 208 -3.92 -3.82 -19.03
N HIS A 209 -5.21 -4.14 -18.87
CA HIS A 209 -5.72 -5.48 -19.15
C HIS A 209 -5.70 -5.87 -20.63
N LEU A 210 -5.74 -4.90 -21.54
CA LEU A 210 -5.51 -5.11 -22.98
C LEU A 210 -4.01 -5.29 -23.34
N GLY A 211 -3.09 -5.28 -22.35
CA GLY A 211 -1.68 -5.52 -22.57
C GLY A 211 -0.86 -4.26 -22.90
N VAL A 212 -1.42 -3.06 -22.75
CA VAL A 212 -0.65 -1.82 -22.92
C VAL A 212 0.40 -1.71 -21.81
N GLU A 213 1.65 -1.44 -22.19
CA GLU A 213 2.78 -1.34 -21.28
C GLU A 213 2.57 -0.30 -20.16
N SER A 214 2.89 -0.68 -18.91
CA SER A 214 2.81 0.17 -17.72
C SER A 214 3.51 1.52 -17.92
N LYS A 215 4.66 1.54 -18.57
CA LYS A 215 5.44 2.75 -18.86
C LYS A 215 4.68 3.76 -19.74
N LYS A 216 3.93 3.29 -20.73
CA LYS A 216 3.08 4.16 -21.55
C LYS A 216 1.91 4.73 -20.75
N LEU A 217 1.28 3.89 -19.93
CA LEU A 217 0.15 4.29 -19.09
C LEU A 217 0.57 5.26 -17.97
N ALA A 218 1.78 5.15 -17.44
CA ALA A 218 2.30 6.03 -16.39
C ALA A 218 2.32 7.50 -16.80
N ARG A 219 2.54 7.82 -18.08
CA ARG A 219 2.51 9.19 -18.62
C ARG A 219 1.14 9.87 -18.44
N TYR A 220 0.10 9.10 -18.32
CA TYR A 220 -1.27 9.59 -18.12
C TYR A 220 -1.75 9.46 -16.66
N TYR A 221 -0.91 8.92 -15.78
CA TYR A 221 -1.31 8.66 -14.38
C TYR A 221 -1.23 9.90 -13.50
N GLU A 222 -0.31 10.83 -13.79
CA GLU A 222 -0.11 12.10 -13.05
C GLU A 222 -1.16 13.16 -13.35
#